data_c8e90f030ebad9d358794df576eb04ed
#
_entry.id   c8e90f030ebad9d358794df576eb04ed
#
_cell.length_a   1.000
_cell.length_b   1.000
_cell.length_c   1.000
_cell.angle_alpha   90.00
_cell.angle_beta   90.00
_cell.angle_gamma   90.00
#
_symmetry.space_group_name_H-M   'P 1'
#
loop_
_entity.id
_entity.type
_entity.pdbx_description
1 polymer ?
#
loop_
_entity_poly.entity_id
_entity_poly.type
_entity_poly.pdbx_seq_one_letter_code
_entity_poly.pdbx_strand_id
1 'polypeptide(L)'
;LVQDSDSSGGADYLQETWAQPMPPFPVEDGMVSGRLEDESGKFNLNDLVGGDGTTVNDDAKKLFEQLLRRVGLPVELSQSTIDWIDSDDLTVGSMGAESNYYQGLSPGYTSANAPFNAIEDLKQVRGFEGGNYDLIAPYLSALPATTVKININTAPSLLLASLDEKLDVNTVATVLQEKQKKMEHFANVGELLAVQPLDSMSDEGKNLANKMLDVKSDYFKIQVEVILSNRKRQLSSHVFRKDKQVTIYARSMAPFIFQP
;
A
#
# COMPACT_ATOMS: atom_id res chain seq x y z
N LEU A 1 -6.78 -15.78 -8.51
CA LEU A 1 -6.33 -14.53 -9.18
C LEU A 1 -6.61 -14.54 -10.69
N VAL A 2 -6.21 -15.59 -11.41
CA VAL A 2 -6.38 -15.63 -12.88
C VAL A 2 -7.83 -15.88 -13.30
N GLN A 3 -8.54 -16.75 -12.60
CA GLN A 3 -9.94 -17.08 -12.91
C GLN A 3 -10.92 -15.98 -12.51
N ASP A 4 -10.62 -15.23 -11.44
CA ASP A 4 -11.49 -14.17 -10.94
C ASP A 4 -11.53 -12.95 -11.86
N SER A 5 -10.45 -12.66 -12.57
CA SER A 5 -10.40 -11.50 -13.50
C SER A 5 -11.49 -11.53 -14.61
N ASP A 6 -12.06 -12.70 -14.90
CA ASP A 6 -13.10 -12.87 -15.90
C ASP A 6 -14.53 -12.81 -15.30
N SER A 7 -14.68 -13.11 -14.01
CA SER A 7 -16.00 -13.29 -13.37
C SER A 7 -16.56 -12.03 -12.71
N SER A 8 -15.70 -11.10 -12.32
CA SER A 8 -16.06 -9.92 -11.50
C SER A 8 -16.31 -8.64 -12.30
N GLY A 9 -16.45 -8.73 -13.65
CA GLY A 9 -16.56 -7.52 -14.47
C GLY A 9 -15.28 -6.65 -14.47
N GLY A 10 -14.18 -7.21 -13.96
CA GLY A 10 -12.86 -6.59 -13.90
C GLY A 10 -12.59 -5.78 -12.65
N ALA A 11 -13.43 -5.83 -11.61
CA ALA A 11 -13.16 -5.28 -10.29
C ALA A 11 -12.62 -6.37 -9.35
N ASP A 12 -11.67 -6.04 -8.49
CA ASP A 12 -11.17 -6.90 -7.42
C ASP A 12 -11.69 -6.41 -6.07
N TYR A 13 -12.15 -7.33 -5.20
CA TYR A 13 -12.76 -6.98 -3.93
C TYR A 13 -12.63 -8.09 -2.87
N LEU A 14 -12.79 -7.73 -1.59
CA LEU A 14 -12.49 -8.63 -0.45
C LEU A 14 -13.44 -9.83 -0.30
N GLN A 15 -14.57 -9.89 -0.99
CA GLN A 15 -15.49 -11.03 -0.95
C GLN A 15 -15.16 -12.11 -1.99
N GLU A 16 -14.17 -11.86 -2.87
CA GLU A 16 -13.70 -12.86 -3.83
C GLU A 16 -12.95 -14.00 -3.14
N THR A 17 -12.88 -15.14 -3.80
CA THR A 17 -12.25 -16.36 -3.26
C THR A 17 -10.78 -16.15 -2.88
N TRP A 18 -10.05 -15.35 -3.65
CA TRP A 18 -8.63 -15.08 -3.38
C TRP A 18 -8.39 -14.34 -2.07
N ALA A 19 -9.32 -13.46 -1.66
CA ALA A 19 -9.21 -12.66 -0.44
C ALA A 19 -9.61 -13.44 0.81
N GLN A 20 -10.23 -14.61 0.66
CA GLN A 20 -10.61 -15.44 1.81
C GLN A 20 -9.39 -16.14 2.39
N PRO A 21 -9.24 -16.16 3.72
CA PRO A 21 -8.17 -16.92 4.36
C PRO A 21 -8.23 -18.39 3.96
N MET A 22 -7.11 -18.95 3.55
CA MET A 22 -6.99 -20.38 3.34
C MET A 22 -6.91 -21.08 4.71
N PRO A 23 -7.89 -21.87 5.11
CA PRO A 23 -7.87 -22.55 6.40
C PRO A 23 -6.68 -23.51 6.44
N PRO A 24 -6.11 -23.76 7.62
CA PRO A 24 -5.04 -24.73 7.77
C PRO A 24 -5.47 -26.10 7.23
N PHE A 25 -4.68 -26.70 6.36
CA PHE A 25 -4.91 -28.05 5.85
C PHE A 25 -3.71 -28.96 6.15
N PRO A 26 -3.96 -30.25 6.41
CA PRO A 26 -2.90 -31.19 6.75
C PRO A 26 -2.06 -31.55 5.53
N VAL A 27 -0.74 -31.65 5.74
CA VAL A 27 0.25 -32.17 4.77
C VAL A 27 1.20 -33.09 5.51
N GLU A 28 1.27 -34.37 5.12
CA GLU A 28 2.11 -35.35 5.80
C GLU A 28 2.05 -35.22 7.34
N ASP A 29 3.18 -34.83 7.99
CA ASP A 29 3.30 -34.64 9.44
C ASP A 29 3.09 -33.17 9.88
N GLY A 30 2.36 -32.36 9.12
CA GLY A 30 2.25 -30.93 9.39
C GLY A 30 0.97 -30.28 8.90
N MET A 31 0.98 -28.96 8.98
CA MET A 31 -0.11 -28.08 8.55
C MET A 31 0.42 -26.96 7.66
N VAL A 32 -0.36 -26.59 6.65
CA VAL A 32 -0.11 -25.43 5.80
C VAL A 32 -1.28 -24.48 5.92
N SER A 33 -1.00 -23.20 6.08
CA SER A 33 -1.97 -22.13 6.00
C SER A 33 -1.47 -21.01 5.10
N GLY A 34 -2.35 -20.21 4.54
CA GLY A 34 -1.98 -19.15 3.62
C GLY A 34 -3.01 -18.03 3.58
N ARG A 35 -2.57 -16.87 3.12
CA ARG A 35 -3.45 -15.75 2.75
C ARG A 35 -2.88 -14.98 1.59
N LEU A 36 -3.75 -14.34 0.84
CA LEU A 36 -3.40 -13.32 -0.13
C LEU A 36 -3.83 -11.97 0.43
N GLU A 37 -3.01 -10.96 0.20
CA GLU A 37 -3.27 -9.58 0.55
C GLU A 37 -3.13 -8.75 -0.72
N ASP A 38 -4.06 -7.83 -0.95
CA ASP A 38 -3.97 -6.88 -2.05
C ASP A 38 -3.01 -5.74 -1.66
N GLU A 39 -1.91 -5.62 -2.38
CA GLU A 39 -0.97 -4.52 -2.20
C GLU A 39 -1.36 -3.28 -3.01
N SER A 40 -2.24 -3.43 -4.04
CA SER A 40 -2.80 -2.29 -4.78
C SER A 40 -3.85 -1.51 -3.98
N GLY A 41 -4.39 -2.07 -2.89
CA GLY A 41 -5.26 -1.35 -1.96
C GLY A 41 -4.54 -0.36 -1.05
N LYS A 42 -3.22 -0.22 -1.16
CA LYS A 42 -2.36 0.64 -0.34
C LYS A 42 -1.75 1.77 -1.17
N PHE A 43 -1.25 2.80 -0.49
CA PHE A 43 -0.47 3.85 -1.14
C PHE A 43 0.92 3.32 -1.49
N ASN A 44 1.30 3.39 -2.76
CA ASN A 44 2.62 2.99 -3.20
C ASN A 44 3.63 4.13 -2.98
N LEU A 45 4.63 3.91 -2.12
CA LEU A 45 5.69 4.90 -1.85
C LEU A 45 6.43 5.34 -3.11
N ASN A 46 6.63 4.41 -4.05
CA ASN A 46 7.36 4.68 -5.29
C ASN A 46 6.59 5.60 -6.27
N ASP A 47 5.32 5.89 -5.99
CA ASP A 47 4.54 6.86 -6.76
C ASP A 47 4.91 8.33 -6.44
N LEU A 48 5.68 8.57 -5.35
CA LEU A 48 6.11 9.92 -4.97
C LEU A 48 7.07 10.55 -5.99
N VAL A 49 7.82 9.71 -6.72
CA VAL A 49 8.74 10.16 -7.76
C VAL A 49 8.41 9.44 -9.05
N GLY A 50 8.39 10.16 -10.16
CA GLY A 50 8.11 9.61 -11.48
C GLY A 50 9.14 8.57 -11.93
N GLY A 51 8.81 7.81 -12.97
CA GLY A 51 9.70 6.77 -13.51
C GLY A 51 11.02 7.31 -14.11
N ASP A 52 11.16 8.62 -14.23
CA ASP A 52 12.41 9.31 -14.59
C ASP A 52 13.40 9.45 -13.41
N GLY A 53 12.94 9.12 -12.20
CA GLY A 53 13.75 9.18 -10.97
C GLY A 53 14.00 10.60 -10.43
N THR A 54 13.38 11.63 -10.99
CA THR A 54 13.65 13.04 -10.60
C THR A 54 12.39 13.89 -10.45
N THR A 55 11.33 13.60 -11.19
CA THR A 55 10.10 14.40 -11.17
C THR A 55 9.21 13.98 -10.01
N VAL A 56 8.99 14.89 -9.06
CA VAL A 56 8.04 14.67 -7.95
C VAL A 56 6.61 14.59 -8.50
N ASN A 57 5.86 13.60 -8.07
CA ASN A 57 4.44 13.46 -8.37
C ASN A 57 3.63 14.23 -7.32
N ASP A 58 3.18 15.42 -7.66
CA ASP A 58 2.45 16.30 -6.75
C ASP A 58 1.13 15.71 -6.24
N ASP A 59 0.41 14.93 -7.05
CA ASP A 59 -0.82 14.26 -6.63
C ASP A 59 -0.54 13.17 -5.58
N ALA A 60 0.48 12.34 -5.80
CA ALA A 60 0.92 11.32 -4.86
C ALA A 60 1.46 11.95 -3.57
N LYS A 61 2.31 12.99 -3.68
CA LYS A 61 2.82 13.75 -2.54
C LYS A 61 1.68 14.30 -1.69
N LYS A 62 0.69 14.92 -2.31
CA LYS A 62 -0.46 15.48 -1.62
C LYS A 62 -1.23 14.40 -0.84
N LEU A 63 -1.54 13.26 -1.45
CA LEU A 63 -2.21 12.15 -0.79
C LEU A 63 -1.38 11.61 0.38
N PHE A 64 -0.07 11.46 0.20
CA PHE A 64 0.85 11.00 1.24
C PHE A 64 0.92 11.97 2.42
N GLU A 65 0.99 13.27 2.18
CA GLU A 65 0.97 14.31 3.22
C GLU A 65 -0.35 14.29 4.02
N GLN A 66 -1.49 14.08 3.37
CA GLN A 66 -2.77 13.91 4.06
C GLN A 66 -2.79 12.61 4.88
N LEU A 67 -2.22 11.53 4.37
CA LEU A 67 -2.10 10.26 5.09
C LEU A 67 -1.22 10.43 6.34
N LEU A 68 -0.05 11.07 6.22
CA LEU A 68 0.83 11.42 7.35
C LEU A 68 0.07 12.20 8.43
N ARG A 69 -0.65 13.25 8.03
CA ARG A 69 -1.46 14.06 8.96
C ARG A 69 -2.49 13.23 9.70
N ARG A 70 -3.17 12.30 9.01
CA ARG A 70 -4.21 11.47 9.61
C ARG A 70 -3.68 10.43 10.60
N VAL A 71 -2.48 9.94 10.39
CA VAL A 71 -1.83 9.05 11.37
C VAL A 71 -1.09 9.81 12.48
N GLY A 72 -1.13 11.17 12.46
CA GLY A 72 -0.52 12.01 13.49
C GLY A 72 0.97 12.25 13.29
N LEU A 73 1.48 12.08 12.08
CA LEU A 73 2.88 12.34 11.71
C LEU A 73 3.05 13.71 11.03
N PRO A 74 4.22 14.35 11.16
CA PRO A 74 4.54 15.58 10.43
C PRO A 74 4.46 15.36 8.92
N VAL A 75 3.78 16.26 8.21
CA VAL A 75 3.62 16.18 6.74
C VAL A 75 4.96 16.36 6.00
N GLU A 76 5.90 17.06 6.64
CA GLU A 76 7.24 17.30 6.14
C GLU A 76 8.08 16.02 5.97
N LEU A 77 7.64 14.88 6.55
CA LEU A 77 8.27 13.57 6.31
C LEU A 77 8.13 13.10 4.86
N SER A 78 7.22 13.70 4.10
CA SER A 78 7.16 13.52 2.63
C SER A 78 8.46 13.94 1.95
N GLN A 79 9.14 14.96 2.47
CA GLN A 79 10.38 15.50 1.92
C GLN A 79 11.53 14.50 2.03
N SER A 80 11.77 13.94 3.23
CA SER A 80 12.81 12.90 3.41
C SER A 80 12.50 11.60 2.66
N THR A 81 11.22 11.32 2.43
CA THR A 81 10.80 10.14 1.64
C THR A 81 11.09 10.36 0.15
N ILE A 82 10.89 11.57 -0.37
CA ILE A 82 11.20 11.94 -1.74
C ILE A 82 12.71 11.88 -1.98
N ASP A 83 13.52 12.54 -1.14
CA ASP A 83 14.99 12.53 -1.21
C ASP A 83 15.57 11.10 -1.12
N TRP A 84 14.87 10.17 -0.46
CA TRP A 84 15.31 8.77 -0.42
C TRP A 84 15.15 8.07 -1.76
N ILE A 85 14.14 8.46 -2.55
CA ILE A 85 13.76 7.80 -3.81
C ILE A 85 14.43 8.46 -5.00
N ASP A 86 14.49 9.80 -5.03
CA ASP A 86 14.99 10.52 -6.20
C ASP A 86 16.49 10.29 -6.42
N SER A 87 16.95 10.56 -7.63
CA SER A 87 18.28 10.18 -8.07
C SER A 87 19.33 11.29 -7.91
N ASP A 88 18.92 12.45 -7.40
CA ASP A 88 19.87 13.56 -7.18
C ASP A 88 20.28 13.67 -5.70
N ASP A 89 21.07 14.69 -5.34
CA ASP A 89 21.52 14.96 -3.96
C ASP A 89 21.02 16.34 -3.48
N LEU A 90 19.88 16.82 -4.02
CA LEU A 90 19.31 18.11 -3.70
C LEU A 90 18.19 17.98 -2.66
N THR A 91 18.46 18.38 -1.45
CA THR A 91 17.51 18.26 -0.34
C THR A 91 16.19 18.99 -0.59
N VAL A 92 15.07 18.31 -0.49
CA VAL A 92 13.72 18.87 -0.59
C VAL A 92 13.27 19.45 0.75
N GLY A 93 13.11 20.77 0.80
CA GLY A 93 12.59 21.47 1.98
C GLY A 93 13.46 21.36 3.23
N SER A 94 12.85 21.51 4.42
CA SER A 94 13.57 21.57 5.70
C SER A 94 13.78 20.21 6.37
N MET A 95 12.97 19.24 6.03
CA MET A 95 13.04 17.88 6.58
C MET A 95 13.64 16.88 5.61
N GLY A 96 13.99 17.31 4.40
CA GLY A 96 14.70 16.49 3.44
C GLY A 96 16.02 15.96 3.98
N ALA A 97 16.46 14.82 3.46
CA ALA A 97 17.67 14.14 3.93
C ALA A 97 18.32 13.34 2.79
N GLU A 98 19.49 13.82 2.39
CA GLU A 98 20.34 13.20 1.40
C GLU A 98 21.50 12.41 2.03
N SER A 99 22.33 11.80 1.20
CA SER A 99 23.49 10.99 1.63
C SER A 99 24.35 11.66 2.68
N ASN A 100 24.53 13.00 2.62
CA ASN A 100 25.30 13.75 3.62
C ASN A 100 24.68 13.66 5.03
N TYR A 101 23.35 13.66 5.14
CA TYR A 101 22.65 13.48 6.40
C TYR A 101 22.93 12.09 6.98
N TYR A 102 22.71 11.06 6.19
CA TYR A 102 22.81 9.65 6.62
C TYR A 102 24.25 9.24 6.94
N GLN A 103 25.24 9.77 6.23
CA GLN A 103 26.66 9.55 6.53
C GLN A 103 27.09 10.15 7.88
N GLY A 104 26.38 11.15 8.36
CA GLY A 104 26.61 11.75 9.70
C GLY A 104 26.07 10.92 10.86
N LEU A 105 25.29 9.86 10.61
CA LEU A 105 24.73 8.99 11.62
C LEU A 105 25.76 7.96 12.14
N SER A 106 25.40 7.20 13.17
CA SER A 106 26.24 6.12 13.72
C SER A 106 25.43 4.83 13.92
N PRO A 107 25.63 3.79 13.12
CA PRO A 107 26.52 3.73 11.94
C PRO A 107 26.03 4.61 10.80
N GLY A 108 26.97 5.20 10.03
CA GLY A 108 26.65 5.98 8.84
C GLY A 108 26.31 5.07 7.64
N TYR A 109 25.40 5.57 6.78
CA TYR A 109 25.01 4.94 5.49
C TYR A 109 24.71 6.04 4.46
N THR A 110 24.23 5.70 3.28
CA THR A 110 23.83 6.66 2.24
C THR A 110 22.34 6.53 1.96
N SER A 111 21.70 7.57 1.43
CA SER A 111 20.37 7.46 0.82
C SER A 111 20.41 6.41 -0.28
N ALA A 112 19.25 5.81 -0.56
CA ALA A 112 19.16 4.81 -1.63
C ALA A 112 19.26 5.44 -3.01
N ASN A 113 18.76 6.66 -3.19
CA ASN A 113 18.57 7.37 -4.46
C ASN A 113 17.95 6.43 -5.52
N ALA A 114 16.97 5.65 -5.06
CA ALA A 114 16.30 4.60 -5.84
C ALA A 114 14.96 4.24 -5.21
N PRO A 115 14.01 3.69 -5.99
CA PRO A 115 12.74 3.21 -5.47
C PRO A 115 12.89 2.21 -4.32
N PHE A 116 11.96 2.26 -3.37
CA PHE A 116 11.87 1.28 -2.29
C PHE A 116 11.70 -0.13 -2.84
N ASN A 117 12.46 -1.08 -2.31
CA ASN A 117 12.28 -2.51 -2.61
C ASN A 117 11.29 -3.17 -1.65
N ALA A 118 11.19 -2.65 -0.43
CA ALA A 118 10.26 -3.10 0.61
C ALA A 118 9.84 -1.92 1.48
N ILE A 119 8.65 -1.99 2.09
CA ILE A 119 8.18 -0.91 2.98
C ILE A 119 9.07 -0.79 4.23
N GLU A 120 9.75 -1.85 4.62
CA GLU A 120 10.69 -1.88 5.75
C GLU A 120 11.90 -0.96 5.55
N ASP A 121 12.26 -0.64 4.30
CA ASP A 121 13.33 0.29 3.97
C ASP A 121 13.01 1.72 4.48
N LEU A 122 11.71 2.04 4.62
CA LEU A 122 11.25 3.31 5.20
C LEU A 122 11.78 3.53 6.63
N LYS A 123 12.12 2.46 7.39
CA LYS A 123 12.74 2.58 8.71
C LYS A 123 14.11 3.24 8.70
N GLN A 124 14.76 3.30 7.54
CA GLN A 124 16.05 3.96 7.34
C GLN A 124 15.89 5.43 6.95
N VAL A 125 14.68 5.86 6.60
CA VAL A 125 14.41 7.24 6.18
C VAL A 125 14.25 8.13 7.41
N ARG A 126 14.87 9.30 7.37
CA ARG A 126 14.79 10.32 8.43
C ARG A 126 13.36 10.56 8.85
N GLY A 127 13.08 10.41 10.15
CA GLY A 127 11.78 10.68 10.77
C GLY A 127 10.83 9.49 10.85
N PHE A 128 11.21 8.34 10.27
CA PHE A 128 10.43 7.10 10.39
C PHE A 128 11.05 6.09 11.37
N GLU A 129 12.01 6.52 12.14
CA GLU A 129 12.62 5.70 13.19
C GLU A 129 11.59 5.39 14.30
N GLY A 130 11.75 4.23 14.91
CA GLY A 130 10.91 3.81 16.04
C GLY A 130 9.44 3.61 15.66
N GLY A 131 8.54 4.15 16.49
CA GLY A 131 7.09 3.95 16.33
C GLY A 131 6.44 4.65 15.15
N ASN A 132 7.11 5.64 14.52
CA ASN A 132 6.55 6.38 13.40
C ASN A 132 6.29 5.49 12.17
N TYR A 133 7.21 4.56 11.89
CA TYR A 133 7.01 3.55 10.86
C TYR A 133 5.75 2.71 11.13
N ASP A 134 5.57 2.24 12.36
CA ASP A 134 4.46 1.33 12.70
C ASP A 134 3.09 2.00 12.56
N LEU A 135 3.02 3.33 12.70
CA LEU A 135 1.78 4.10 12.51
C LEU A 135 1.32 4.14 11.06
N ILE A 136 2.24 4.20 10.11
CA ILE A 136 1.92 4.43 8.70
C ILE A 136 2.05 3.18 7.82
N ALA A 137 2.92 2.24 8.18
CA ALA A 137 3.21 1.04 7.40
C ALA A 137 1.97 0.22 6.97
N PRO A 138 0.88 0.12 7.77
CA PRO A 138 -0.32 -0.61 7.35
C PRO A 138 -1.02 -0.05 6.10
N TYR A 139 -0.74 1.21 5.75
CA TYR A 139 -1.37 1.93 4.63
C TYR A 139 -0.47 2.02 3.41
N LEU A 140 0.75 1.47 3.48
CA LEU A 140 1.78 1.63 2.47
C LEU A 140 2.12 0.32 1.75
N SER A 141 2.55 0.45 0.51
CA SER A 141 3.21 -0.58 -0.28
C SER A 141 4.48 -0.02 -0.93
N ALA A 142 5.36 -0.92 -1.38
CA ALA A 142 6.56 -0.61 -2.17
C ALA A 142 6.51 -1.49 -3.43
N LEU A 143 5.83 -1.00 -4.46
CA LEU A 143 5.60 -1.73 -5.70
C LEU A 143 6.67 -1.36 -6.74
N PRO A 144 7.07 -2.31 -7.61
CA PRO A 144 8.15 -2.09 -8.59
C PRO A 144 7.73 -1.23 -9.79
N ALA A 145 6.61 -0.54 -9.71
CA ALA A 145 6.10 0.35 -10.73
C ALA A 145 5.64 1.67 -10.09
N THR A 146 5.64 2.73 -10.87
CA THR A 146 5.07 4.04 -10.53
C THR A 146 3.70 4.21 -11.17
N THR A 147 2.89 5.13 -10.64
CA THR A 147 1.52 5.41 -11.11
C THR A 147 0.54 4.24 -10.93
N VAL A 148 0.74 3.45 -9.87
CA VAL A 148 -0.18 2.37 -9.51
C VAL A 148 -1.41 2.98 -8.83
N LYS A 149 -2.58 2.71 -9.38
CA LYS A 149 -3.84 3.19 -8.81
C LYS A 149 -4.26 2.33 -7.62
N ILE A 150 -4.86 3.01 -6.63
CA ILE A 150 -5.33 2.38 -5.40
C ILE A 150 -6.70 1.75 -5.63
N ASN A 151 -6.83 0.45 -5.33
CA ASN A 151 -8.12 -0.24 -5.41
C ASN A 151 -9.04 0.16 -4.27
N ILE A 152 -10.16 0.82 -4.58
CA ILE A 152 -11.13 1.32 -3.60
C ILE A 152 -11.85 0.22 -2.83
N ASN A 153 -11.95 -0.99 -3.39
CA ASN A 153 -12.66 -2.11 -2.76
C ASN A 153 -11.83 -2.85 -1.71
N THR A 154 -10.52 -2.57 -1.66
CA THR A 154 -9.57 -3.19 -0.72
C THR A 154 -8.84 -2.17 0.13
N ALA A 155 -8.91 -0.89 -0.25
CA ALA A 155 -8.23 0.20 0.46
C ALA A 155 -8.77 0.41 1.87
N PRO A 156 -7.90 0.66 2.87
CA PRO A 156 -8.31 1.06 4.20
C PRO A 156 -9.08 2.38 4.20
N SER A 157 -10.09 2.49 5.07
CA SER A 157 -10.92 3.70 5.19
C SER A 157 -10.11 4.98 5.48
N LEU A 158 -9.03 4.88 6.26
CA LEU A 158 -8.16 5.99 6.58
C LEU A 158 -7.46 6.51 5.32
N LEU A 159 -7.01 5.62 4.44
CA LEU A 159 -6.38 6.02 3.17
C LEU A 159 -7.39 6.71 2.24
N LEU A 160 -8.62 6.17 2.10
CA LEU A 160 -9.67 6.82 1.31
C LEU A 160 -10.11 8.16 1.91
N ALA A 161 -10.16 8.27 3.24
CA ALA A 161 -10.46 9.54 3.90
C ALA A 161 -9.35 10.58 3.70
N SER A 162 -8.11 10.16 3.40
CA SER A 162 -6.98 11.06 3.11
C SER A 162 -7.10 11.79 1.77
N LEU A 163 -8.07 11.45 0.93
CA LEU A 163 -8.36 12.18 -0.31
C LEU A 163 -8.86 13.61 -0.09
N ASP A 164 -9.53 13.86 1.05
CA ASP A 164 -10.06 15.19 1.38
C ASP A 164 -10.11 15.38 2.91
N GLU A 165 -9.71 16.55 3.39
CA GLU A 165 -9.70 16.88 4.83
C GLU A 165 -11.11 16.84 5.47
N LYS A 166 -12.15 17.09 4.68
CA LYS A 166 -13.55 17.07 5.15
C LYS A 166 -14.08 15.67 5.45
N LEU A 167 -13.43 14.62 4.95
CA LEU A 167 -13.88 13.26 5.16
C LEU A 167 -13.56 12.78 6.59
N ASP A 168 -14.57 12.28 7.28
CA ASP A 168 -14.39 11.57 8.55
C ASP A 168 -14.11 10.09 8.30
N VAL A 169 -13.05 9.57 8.93
CA VAL A 169 -12.58 8.19 8.76
C VAL A 169 -13.64 7.16 9.14
N ASN A 170 -14.38 7.41 10.25
CA ASN A 170 -15.39 6.47 10.73
C ASN A 170 -16.60 6.42 9.81
N THR A 171 -16.97 7.56 9.23
CA THR A 171 -18.08 7.62 8.27
C THR A 171 -17.71 6.90 6.98
N VAL A 172 -16.49 7.09 6.46
CA VAL A 172 -15.98 6.33 5.32
C VAL A 172 -15.93 4.83 5.65
N ALA A 173 -15.44 4.45 6.83
CA ALA A 173 -15.42 3.05 7.26
C ALA A 173 -16.82 2.43 7.29
N THR A 174 -17.83 3.18 7.74
CA THR A 174 -19.21 2.71 7.76
C THR A 174 -19.72 2.39 6.35
N VAL A 175 -19.45 3.26 5.38
CA VAL A 175 -19.84 3.04 3.97
C VAL A 175 -19.22 1.76 3.41
N LEU A 176 -17.90 1.57 3.64
CA LEU A 176 -17.20 0.36 3.18
C LEU A 176 -17.75 -0.91 3.84
N GLN A 177 -17.99 -0.87 5.16
CA GLN A 177 -18.55 -1.99 5.91
C GLN A 177 -19.97 -2.34 5.48
N GLU A 178 -20.81 -1.36 5.16
CA GLU A 178 -22.17 -1.61 4.65
C GLU A 178 -22.15 -2.31 3.30
N LYS A 179 -21.25 -1.91 2.38
CA LYS A 179 -21.02 -2.60 1.11
C LYS A 179 -20.58 -4.06 1.36
N GLN A 180 -19.59 -4.26 2.22
CA GLN A 180 -19.11 -5.61 2.56
C GLN A 180 -20.21 -6.50 3.16
N LYS A 181 -21.02 -5.99 4.09
CA LYS A 181 -22.12 -6.75 4.70
C LYS A 181 -23.19 -7.18 3.70
N LYS A 182 -23.41 -6.40 2.66
CA LYS A 182 -24.33 -6.71 1.56
C LYS A 182 -23.73 -7.61 0.49
N MET A 183 -22.46 -7.99 0.62
CA MET A 183 -21.68 -8.71 -0.40
C MET A 183 -21.58 -7.92 -1.72
N GLU A 184 -21.55 -6.58 -1.62
CA GLU A 184 -21.46 -5.66 -2.75
C GLU A 184 -20.05 -5.05 -2.83
N HIS A 185 -19.68 -4.56 -4.00
CA HIS A 185 -18.46 -3.82 -4.27
C HIS A 185 -18.78 -2.58 -5.12
N PHE A 186 -17.82 -1.66 -5.25
CA PHE A 186 -17.91 -0.55 -6.19
C PHE A 186 -17.43 -1.03 -7.56
N ALA A 187 -18.27 -0.88 -8.59
CA ALA A 187 -17.92 -1.27 -9.95
C ALA A 187 -17.00 -0.25 -10.64
N ASN A 188 -16.95 1.00 -10.14
CA ASN A 188 -16.08 2.07 -10.62
C ASN A 188 -15.91 3.17 -9.57
N VAL A 189 -14.94 4.05 -9.78
CA VAL A 189 -14.65 5.17 -8.87
C VAL A 189 -15.84 6.14 -8.78
N GLY A 190 -16.61 6.33 -9.87
CA GLY A 190 -17.77 7.22 -9.87
C GLY A 190 -18.86 6.78 -8.89
N GLU A 191 -19.07 5.47 -8.71
CA GLU A 191 -20.01 4.96 -7.70
C GLU A 191 -19.55 5.31 -6.27
N LEU A 192 -18.26 5.20 -5.97
CA LEU A 192 -17.71 5.62 -4.68
C LEU A 192 -17.95 7.11 -4.45
N LEU A 193 -17.66 7.95 -5.45
CA LEU A 193 -17.80 9.40 -5.38
C LEU A 193 -19.26 9.90 -5.32
N ALA A 194 -20.23 9.03 -5.59
CA ALA A 194 -21.65 9.34 -5.49
C ALA A 194 -22.26 9.03 -4.12
N VAL A 195 -21.53 8.39 -3.21
CA VAL A 195 -22.02 7.99 -1.89
C VAL A 195 -21.58 8.99 -0.82
N GLN A 196 -22.47 9.36 0.10
CA GLN A 196 -22.10 10.16 1.28
C GLN A 196 -21.14 9.36 2.19
N PRO A 197 -20.06 10.01 2.70
CA PRO A 197 -19.76 11.45 2.64
C PRO A 197 -18.86 11.84 1.45
N LEU A 198 -18.46 10.89 0.57
CA LEU A 198 -17.50 11.13 -0.50
C LEU A 198 -18.05 12.07 -1.60
N ASP A 199 -19.36 12.12 -1.78
CA ASP A 199 -20.04 13.08 -2.70
C ASP A 199 -19.81 14.55 -2.30
N SER A 200 -19.54 14.81 -1.01
CA SER A 200 -19.30 16.15 -0.44
C SER A 200 -17.85 16.62 -0.48
N MET A 201 -16.93 15.80 -1.02
CA MET A 201 -15.53 16.20 -1.20
C MET A 201 -15.41 17.47 -2.03
N SER A 202 -14.33 18.22 -1.82
CA SER A 202 -13.93 19.34 -2.68
C SER A 202 -13.67 18.86 -4.12
N ASP A 203 -13.73 19.77 -5.06
CA ASP A 203 -13.37 19.46 -6.46
C ASP A 203 -11.93 18.95 -6.56
N GLU A 204 -11.04 19.45 -5.73
CA GLU A 204 -9.66 18.99 -5.63
C GLU A 204 -9.57 17.55 -5.15
N GLY A 205 -10.29 17.18 -4.08
CA GLY A 205 -10.36 15.80 -3.59
C GLY A 205 -10.95 14.84 -4.62
N LYS A 206 -12.01 15.25 -5.35
CA LYS A 206 -12.60 14.46 -6.44
C LYS A 206 -11.63 14.27 -7.60
N ASN A 207 -10.88 15.31 -7.96
CA ASN A 207 -9.86 15.23 -9.01
C ASN A 207 -8.73 14.27 -8.60
N LEU A 208 -8.26 14.36 -7.35
CA LEU A 208 -7.26 13.47 -6.80
C LEU A 208 -7.75 12.01 -6.82
N ALA A 209 -9.00 11.77 -6.38
CA ALA A 209 -9.62 10.45 -6.42
C ALA A 209 -9.67 9.87 -7.84
N ASN A 210 -10.10 10.63 -8.83
CA ASN A 210 -10.16 10.17 -10.22
C ASN A 210 -8.78 9.83 -10.81
N LYS A 211 -7.71 10.48 -10.35
CA LYS A 211 -6.34 10.20 -10.79
C LYS A 211 -5.74 8.99 -10.08
N MET A 212 -5.93 8.87 -8.77
CA MET A 212 -5.22 7.94 -7.91
C MET A 212 -5.97 6.62 -7.68
N LEU A 213 -7.29 6.55 -7.94
CA LEU A 213 -8.11 5.39 -7.61
C LEU A 213 -8.50 4.56 -8.83
N ASP A 214 -8.72 3.27 -8.59
CA ASP A 214 -9.32 2.30 -9.52
C ASP A 214 -10.11 1.25 -8.71
N VAL A 215 -10.67 0.27 -9.40
CA VAL A 215 -11.34 -0.91 -8.81
C VAL A 215 -10.57 -2.21 -9.05
N LYS A 216 -9.40 -2.13 -9.69
CA LYS A 216 -8.55 -3.27 -10.08
C LYS A 216 -7.28 -3.33 -9.27
N SER A 217 -6.79 -4.55 -9.10
CA SER A 217 -5.54 -4.85 -8.42
C SER A 217 -4.64 -5.70 -9.29
N ASP A 218 -3.40 -5.25 -9.45
CA ASP A 218 -2.38 -5.99 -10.19
C ASP A 218 -1.31 -6.58 -9.26
N TYR A 219 -1.18 -6.08 -8.03
CA TYR A 219 -0.12 -6.46 -7.10
C TYR A 219 -0.69 -7.13 -5.86
N PHE A 220 -0.17 -8.32 -5.54
CA PHE A 220 -0.62 -9.10 -4.39
C PHE A 220 0.57 -9.65 -3.62
N LYS A 221 0.36 -9.84 -2.32
CA LYS A 221 1.28 -10.52 -1.41
C LYS A 221 0.68 -11.86 -0.99
N ILE A 222 1.40 -12.93 -1.26
CA ILE A 222 1.03 -14.28 -0.84
C ILE A 222 1.88 -14.61 0.39
N GLN A 223 1.24 -14.93 1.50
CA GLN A 223 1.91 -15.39 2.71
C GLN A 223 1.53 -16.82 3.01
N VAL A 224 2.54 -17.67 3.20
CA VAL A 224 2.36 -19.08 3.50
C VAL A 224 3.12 -19.41 4.78
N GLU A 225 2.44 -20.10 5.68
CA GLU A 225 3.05 -20.67 6.88
C GLU A 225 2.94 -22.19 6.84
N VAL A 226 4.06 -22.87 7.11
CA VAL A 226 4.15 -24.32 7.18
C VAL A 226 4.66 -24.69 8.57
N ILE A 227 3.93 -25.57 9.25
CA ILE A 227 4.34 -26.16 10.53
C ILE A 227 4.53 -27.66 10.32
N LEU A 228 5.76 -28.14 10.49
CA LEU A 228 6.15 -29.55 10.37
C LEU A 228 6.90 -29.97 11.65
N SER A 229 6.42 -30.99 12.36
CA SER A 229 7.10 -31.53 13.54
C SER A 229 7.60 -30.46 14.52
N ASN A 230 6.75 -29.48 14.87
CA ASN A 230 7.05 -28.31 15.72
C ASN A 230 8.06 -27.31 15.14
N ARG A 231 8.38 -27.40 13.85
CA ARG A 231 9.18 -26.40 13.15
C ARG A 231 8.28 -25.54 12.28
N LYS A 232 8.41 -24.23 12.43
CA LYS A 232 7.67 -23.24 11.67
C LYS A 232 8.56 -22.66 10.54
N ARG A 233 7.98 -22.55 9.35
CA ARG A 233 8.57 -21.82 8.21
C ARG A 233 7.53 -20.90 7.61
N GLN A 234 7.98 -19.73 7.23
CA GLN A 234 7.15 -18.69 6.62
C GLN A 234 7.77 -18.24 5.31
N LEU A 235 6.94 -18.01 4.31
CA LEU A 235 7.34 -17.52 3.00
C LEU A 235 6.35 -16.43 2.59
N SER A 236 6.85 -15.26 2.27
CA SER A 236 6.11 -14.22 1.56
C SER A 236 6.57 -14.18 0.10
N SER A 237 5.62 -14.13 -0.83
CA SER A 237 5.87 -13.95 -2.25
C SER A 237 5.07 -12.75 -2.74
N HIS A 238 5.73 -11.80 -3.38
CA HIS A 238 5.09 -10.66 -4.00
C HIS A 238 4.89 -10.97 -5.47
N VAL A 239 3.67 -10.81 -5.96
CA VAL A 239 3.29 -11.19 -7.31
C VAL A 239 2.63 -10.03 -8.04
N PHE A 240 2.88 -9.98 -9.34
CA PHE A 240 2.25 -9.09 -10.29
C PHE A 240 1.35 -9.90 -11.23
N ARG A 241 0.10 -9.46 -11.39
CA ARG A 241 -0.88 -10.07 -12.28
C ARG A 241 -1.11 -9.16 -13.48
N LYS A 242 -0.94 -9.70 -14.67
CA LYS A 242 -1.28 -9.04 -15.93
C LYS A 242 -1.71 -10.06 -16.97
N ASP A 243 -2.76 -9.76 -17.72
CA ASP A 243 -3.22 -10.57 -18.86
C ASP A 243 -3.33 -12.07 -18.54
N LYS A 244 -3.94 -12.43 -17.39
CA LYS A 244 -4.08 -13.80 -16.88
C LYS A 244 -2.76 -14.51 -16.53
N GLN A 245 -1.69 -13.78 -16.43
CA GLN A 245 -0.39 -14.30 -15.96
C GLN A 245 -0.07 -13.74 -14.59
N VAL A 246 0.52 -14.57 -13.73
CA VAL A 246 1.00 -14.18 -12.42
C VAL A 246 2.51 -14.38 -12.39
N THR A 247 3.24 -13.29 -12.17
CA THR A 247 4.71 -13.29 -12.10
C THR A 247 5.16 -12.94 -10.67
N ILE A 248 6.07 -13.73 -10.12
CA ILE A 248 6.67 -13.45 -8.83
C ILE A 248 7.84 -12.50 -9.05
N TYR A 249 7.82 -11.33 -8.39
CA TYR A 249 8.91 -10.36 -8.49
C TYR A 249 9.77 -10.27 -7.23
N ALA A 250 9.26 -10.71 -6.06
CA ALA A 250 10.04 -10.76 -4.83
C ALA A 250 9.61 -11.94 -3.94
N ARG A 251 10.55 -12.44 -3.13
CA ARG A 251 10.30 -13.45 -2.10
C ARG A 251 11.09 -13.14 -0.83
N SER A 252 10.51 -13.43 0.32
CA SER A 252 11.15 -13.29 1.62
C SER A 252 10.79 -14.46 2.53
N MET A 253 11.78 -14.92 3.30
CA MET A 253 11.59 -15.86 4.41
C MET A 253 11.64 -15.16 5.77
N ALA A 254 11.61 -13.82 5.78
CA ALA A 254 11.53 -13.05 7.01
C ALA A 254 10.27 -13.45 7.80
N PRO A 255 10.36 -13.59 9.12
CA PRO A 255 9.19 -13.87 9.94
C PRO A 255 8.12 -12.79 9.81
N PHE A 256 6.87 -13.21 9.79
CA PHE A 256 5.71 -12.31 9.83
C PHE A 256 4.68 -12.82 10.86
N ILE A 257 3.82 -11.92 11.32
CA ILE A 257 2.70 -12.29 12.16
C ILE A 257 1.58 -12.81 11.26
N PHE A 258 1.34 -14.11 11.34
CA PHE A 258 0.22 -14.74 10.66
C PHE A 258 -1.01 -14.65 11.57
N GLN A 259 -1.94 -13.76 11.21
CA GLN A 259 -3.26 -13.72 11.83
C GLN A 259 -4.20 -14.51 10.90
N PRO A 260 -4.70 -15.64 11.34
CA PRO A 260 -5.61 -16.48 10.56
C PRO A 260 -6.97 -15.80 10.32
#